data_cc63fd5db95d5f625c123388ab791d5d
#
_entry.id   cc63fd5db95d5f625c123388ab791d5d
#
_cell.length_a   1.000
_cell.length_b   1.000
_cell.length_c   1.000
_cell.angle_alpha   90.00
_cell.angle_beta   90.00
_cell.angle_gamma   90.00
#
_symmetry.space_group_name_H-M   'P 1'
#
loop_
_entity.id
_entity.type
_entity.pdbx_description
1 polymer ?
#
loop_
_entity_poly.entity_id
_entity_poly.type
_entity_poly.pdbx_seq_one_letter_code
_entity_poly.pdbx_strand_id
1 'polypeptide(L)'
;FGVGILLSVFGCIFARQLVVFFGASPSVVAAAVLYMSIILLGQPFGMCNMAFTAIIRADGNPQYMMRSMMIGAALNVVLDPVFIFVFRWGIQGAALATIIGQIVSGVIALAYLPRFSHFAIRKKYLQLKWRFIGDIVRLGFPSLCTQTATAATQIVMNNLMRKYGAATIYGSEIALSCYGLMMKI
;
A
#
# COMPACT_ATOMS: atom_id res chain seq x y z
N PHE A 1 -10.03 -0.32 -9.99
CA PHE A 1 -8.95 0.36 -10.72
C PHE A 1 -9.21 1.87 -10.78
N GLY A 2 -10.40 2.33 -11.21
CA GLY A 2 -10.74 3.76 -11.32
C GLY A 2 -10.57 4.54 -10.02
N VAL A 3 -11.06 4.01 -8.90
CA VAL A 3 -10.85 4.62 -7.57
C VAL A 3 -9.36 4.71 -7.21
N GLY A 4 -8.56 3.69 -7.55
CA GLY A 4 -7.11 3.72 -7.36
C GLY A 4 -6.42 4.82 -8.13
N ILE A 5 -6.83 5.07 -9.38
CA ILE A 5 -6.31 6.17 -10.19
C ILE A 5 -6.68 7.53 -9.57
N LEU A 6 -7.94 7.72 -9.16
CA LEU A 6 -8.37 8.96 -8.53
C LEU A 6 -7.57 9.25 -7.24
N LEU A 7 -7.40 8.25 -6.39
CA LEU A 7 -6.61 8.38 -5.16
C LEU A 7 -5.12 8.62 -5.45
N SER A 8 -4.58 8.00 -6.50
CA SER A 8 -3.19 8.22 -6.94
C SER A 8 -2.98 9.66 -7.39
N VAL A 9 -3.84 10.18 -8.25
CA VAL A 9 -3.76 11.57 -8.75
C VAL A 9 -3.90 12.55 -7.60
N PHE A 10 -4.94 12.38 -6.77
CA PHE A 10 -5.16 13.23 -5.60
C PHE A 10 -3.98 13.19 -4.63
N GLY A 11 -3.48 11.98 -4.33
CA GLY A 11 -2.35 11.80 -3.45
C GLY A 11 -1.06 12.42 -3.99
N CYS A 12 -0.79 12.35 -5.30
CA CYS A 12 0.37 12.99 -5.92
C CYS A 12 0.31 14.52 -5.84
N ILE A 13 -0.88 15.12 -6.06
CA ILE A 13 -1.06 16.58 -5.97
C ILE A 13 -0.80 17.06 -4.53
N PHE A 14 -1.27 16.32 -3.54
CA PHE A 14 -1.15 16.67 -2.12
C PHE A 14 0.00 15.95 -1.40
N ALA A 15 0.90 15.26 -2.12
CA ALA A 15 1.96 14.43 -1.54
C ALA A 15 2.79 15.19 -0.50
N ARG A 16 3.18 16.43 -0.77
CA ARG A 16 3.98 17.24 0.16
C ARG A 16 3.21 17.58 1.43
N GLN A 17 1.95 18.00 1.30
CA GLN A 17 1.10 18.33 2.45
C GLN A 17 0.84 17.09 3.31
N LEU A 18 0.58 15.96 2.66
CA LEU A 18 0.38 14.69 3.35
C LEU A 18 1.61 14.27 4.12
N VAL A 19 2.80 14.31 3.51
CA VAL A 19 4.06 13.93 4.17
C VAL A 19 4.33 14.79 5.41
N VAL A 20 4.12 16.10 5.31
CA VAL A 20 4.27 17.02 6.45
C VAL A 20 3.21 16.75 7.52
N PHE A 21 1.96 16.52 7.12
CA PHE A 21 0.86 16.21 8.05
C PHE A 21 1.09 14.89 8.80
N PHE A 22 1.69 13.89 8.16
CA PHE A 22 2.08 12.63 8.80
C PHE A 22 3.29 12.75 9.74
N GLY A 23 3.87 13.95 9.87
CA GLY A 23 4.91 14.22 10.86
C GLY A 23 6.34 13.96 10.38
N ALA A 24 6.60 14.01 9.06
CA ALA A 24 7.96 13.86 8.55
C ALA A 24 8.88 15.01 9.01
N SER A 25 10.11 14.66 9.38
CA SER A 25 11.15 15.65 9.72
C SER A 25 11.56 16.46 8.47
N PRO A 26 11.89 17.77 8.61
CA PRO A 26 12.28 18.61 7.48
C PRO A 26 13.45 18.05 6.65
N SER A 27 14.36 17.31 7.28
CA SER A 27 15.52 16.64 6.64
C SER A 27 15.08 15.53 5.67
N VAL A 28 13.91 14.89 5.90
CA VAL A 28 13.48 13.70 5.17
C VAL A 28 12.31 13.99 4.20
N VAL A 29 11.70 15.19 4.31
CA VAL A 29 10.49 15.53 3.50
C VAL A 29 10.72 15.34 2.02
N ALA A 30 11.86 15.80 1.46
CA ALA A 30 12.12 15.69 0.02
C ALA A 30 12.17 14.22 -0.44
N ALA A 31 12.87 13.36 0.29
CA ALA A 31 12.99 11.94 0.00
C ALA A 31 11.65 11.22 0.20
N ALA A 32 10.90 11.58 1.25
CA ALA A 32 9.59 11.01 1.54
C ALA A 32 8.53 11.37 0.50
N VAL A 33 8.53 12.61 -0.01
CA VAL A 33 7.63 13.04 -1.09
C VAL A 33 7.91 12.26 -2.37
N LEU A 34 9.18 12.10 -2.72
CA LEU A 34 9.58 11.35 -3.90
C LEU A 34 9.17 9.88 -3.81
N TYR A 35 9.47 9.24 -2.68
CA TYR A 35 9.06 7.86 -2.38
C TYR A 35 7.54 7.70 -2.46
N MET A 36 6.80 8.60 -1.79
CA MET A 36 5.34 8.58 -1.76
C MET A 36 4.74 8.77 -3.15
N SER A 37 5.29 9.67 -3.97
CA SER A 37 4.80 9.89 -5.34
C SER A 37 4.97 8.63 -6.20
N ILE A 38 6.09 7.94 -6.09
CA ILE A 38 6.33 6.68 -6.79
C ILE A 38 5.33 5.61 -6.33
N ILE A 39 5.16 5.41 -5.02
CA ILE A 39 4.22 4.44 -4.47
C ILE A 39 2.77 4.75 -4.89
N LEU A 40 2.38 6.02 -4.89
CA LEU A 40 1.05 6.43 -5.32
C LEU A 40 0.77 6.09 -6.79
N LEU A 41 1.76 6.20 -7.67
CA LEU A 41 1.63 5.74 -9.06
C LEU A 41 1.39 4.23 -9.18
N GLY A 42 1.95 3.43 -8.26
CA GLY A 42 1.72 1.99 -8.17
C GLY A 42 0.40 1.60 -7.49
N GLN A 43 -0.24 2.52 -6.77
CA GLN A 43 -1.42 2.25 -5.94
C GLN A 43 -2.61 1.61 -6.70
N PRO A 44 -2.94 1.99 -7.95
CA PRO A 44 -4.00 1.32 -8.70
C PRO A 44 -3.76 -0.18 -8.88
N PHE A 45 -2.50 -0.59 -9.10
CA PHE A 45 -2.11 -1.99 -9.20
C PHE A 45 -2.17 -2.70 -7.85
N GLY A 46 -1.74 -2.03 -6.78
CA GLY A 46 -1.84 -2.54 -5.41
C GLY A 46 -3.29 -2.80 -4.99
N MET A 47 -4.21 -1.88 -5.28
CA MET A 47 -5.65 -2.06 -5.01
C MET A 47 -6.25 -3.21 -5.79
N CYS A 48 -5.88 -3.37 -7.07
CA CYS A 48 -6.30 -4.52 -7.87
C CYS A 48 -5.80 -5.83 -7.29
N ASN A 49 -4.53 -5.88 -6.89
CA ASN A 49 -3.93 -7.04 -6.26
C ASN A 49 -4.67 -7.43 -4.96
N MET A 50 -4.99 -6.46 -4.09
CA MET A 50 -5.79 -6.70 -2.89
C MET A 50 -7.18 -7.25 -3.21
N ALA A 51 -7.86 -6.71 -4.22
CA ALA A 51 -9.17 -7.19 -4.65
C ALA A 51 -9.10 -8.63 -5.16
N PHE A 52 -8.16 -8.94 -6.06
CA PHE A 52 -8.00 -10.29 -6.60
C PHE A 52 -7.63 -11.31 -5.53
N THR A 53 -6.72 -10.99 -4.63
CA THR A 53 -6.35 -11.89 -3.52
C THR A 53 -7.52 -12.14 -2.58
N ALA A 54 -8.38 -11.15 -2.31
CA ALA A 54 -9.60 -11.34 -1.53
C ALA A 54 -10.59 -12.27 -2.25
N ILE A 55 -10.76 -12.12 -3.56
CA ILE A 55 -11.64 -12.95 -4.39
C ILE A 55 -11.12 -14.40 -4.43
N ILE A 56 -9.82 -14.62 -4.65
CA ILE A 56 -9.21 -15.96 -4.67
C ILE A 56 -9.40 -16.67 -3.33
N ARG A 57 -9.28 -15.93 -2.22
CA ARG A 57 -9.54 -16.46 -0.87
C ARG A 57 -10.99 -16.86 -0.69
N ALA A 58 -11.92 -16.07 -1.21
CA ALA A 58 -13.36 -16.35 -1.17
C ALA A 58 -13.74 -17.55 -2.07
N ASP A 59 -13.01 -17.81 -3.15
CA ASP A 59 -13.17 -18.99 -4.02
C ASP A 59 -12.66 -20.30 -3.38
N GLY A 60 -12.10 -20.23 -2.15
CA GLY A 60 -11.66 -21.39 -1.39
C GLY A 60 -10.23 -21.85 -1.72
N ASN A 61 -9.42 -21.03 -2.41
CA ASN A 61 -8.04 -21.37 -2.73
C ASN A 61 -7.00 -20.42 -2.08
N PRO A 62 -6.91 -20.40 -0.72
CA PRO A 62 -5.98 -19.52 -0.02
C PRO A 62 -4.50 -19.85 -0.32
N GLN A 63 -4.21 -21.11 -0.70
CA GLN A 63 -2.84 -21.52 -1.04
C GLN A 63 -2.34 -20.81 -2.29
N TYR A 64 -3.18 -20.66 -3.31
CA TYR A 64 -2.80 -19.92 -4.51
C TYR A 64 -2.56 -18.43 -4.20
N MET A 65 -3.43 -17.84 -3.36
CA MET A 65 -3.26 -16.47 -2.87
C MET A 65 -1.91 -16.30 -2.17
N MET A 66 -1.58 -17.20 -1.22
CA MET A 66 -0.30 -17.15 -0.50
C MET A 66 0.89 -17.24 -1.46
N ARG A 67 0.86 -18.17 -2.42
CA ARG A 67 1.94 -18.31 -3.42
C ARG A 67 2.13 -17.03 -4.24
N SER A 68 1.04 -16.42 -4.68
CA SER A 68 1.09 -15.14 -5.41
C SER A 68 1.75 -14.04 -4.59
N MET A 69 1.36 -13.90 -3.32
CA MET A 69 1.93 -12.91 -2.40
C MET A 69 3.40 -13.19 -2.09
N MET A 70 3.76 -14.47 -1.86
CA MET A 70 5.15 -14.87 -1.58
C MET A 70 6.07 -14.58 -2.77
N ILE A 71 5.63 -14.85 -4.01
CA ILE A 71 6.41 -14.55 -5.20
C ILE A 71 6.65 -13.03 -5.32
N GLY A 72 5.60 -12.22 -5.11
CA GLY A 72 5.73 -10.77 -5.12
C GLY A 72 6.67 -10.24 -4.03
N ALA A 73 6.57 -10.80 -2.80
CA ALA A 73 7.45 -10.43 -1.70
C ALA A 73 8.90 -10.89 -1.92
N ALA A 74 9.11 -12.11 -2.39
CA ALA A 74 10.45 -12.61 -2.72
C ALA A 74 11.13 -11.75 -3.81
N LEU A 75 10.36 -11.38 -4.84
CA LEU A 75 10.85 -10.49 -5.89
C LEU A 75 11.23 -9.10 -5.34
N ASN A 76 10.42 -8.53 -4.45
CA ASN A 76 10.73 -7.27 -3.78
C ASN A 76 12.04 -7.37 -2.98
N VAL A 77 12.19 -8.42 -2.15
CA VAL A 77 13.42 -8.66 -1.36
C VAL A 77 14.67 -8.78 -2.24
N VAL A 78 14.57 -9.35 -3.44
CA VAL A 78 15.69 -9.47 -4.39
C VAL A 78 15.94 -8.15 -5.12
N LEU A 79 14.89 -7.44 -5.53
CA LEU A 79 15.02 -6.20 -6.29
C LEU A 79 15.45 -5.02 -5.41
N ASP A 80 15.10 -4.99 -4.13
CA ASP A 80 15.51 -3.91 -3.21
C ASP A 80 17.04 -3.72 -3.20
N PRO A 81 17.87 -4.75 -2.87
CA PRO A 81 19.33 -4.58 -2.91
C PRO A 81 19.86 -4.23 -4.28
N VAL A 82 19.28 -4.80 -5.34
CA VAL A 82 19.71 -4.53 -6.72
C VAL A 82 19.51 -3.04 -7.05
N PHE A 83 18.33 -2.49 -6.78
CA PHE A 83 18.04 -1.09 -7.11
C PHE A 83 18.74 -0.11 -6.17
N ILE A 84 18.91 -0.47 -4.90
CA ILE A 84 19.56 0.40 -3.92
C ILE A 84 21.09 0.41 -4.13
N PHE A 85 21.74 -0.75 -4.25
CA PHE A 85 23.21 -0.86 -4.24
C PHE A 85 23.81 -0.91 -5.63
N VAL A 86 23.23 -1.69 -6.59
CA VAL A 86 23.79 -1.85 -7.93
C VAL A 86 23.46 -0.63 -8.79
N PHE A 87 22.17 -0.24 -8.86
CA PHE A 87 21.75 0.94 -9.61
C PHE A 87 21.93 2.26 -8.84
N ARG A 88 22.19 2.20 -7.55
CA ARG A 88 22.38 3.36 -6.67
C ARG A 88 21.21 4.35 -6.67
N TRP A 89 19.98 3.85 -6.88
CA TRP A 89 18.78 4.67 -6.87
C TRP A 89 18.25 4.98 -5.47
N GLY A 90 18.86 4.41 -4.43
CA GLY A 90 18.50 4.68 -3.03
C GLY A 90 17.01 4.42 -2.76
N ILE A 91 16.34 5.38 -2.14
CA ILE A 91 14.93 5.28 -1.71
C ILE A 91 13.97 5.10 -2.91
N GLN A 92 14.31 5.69 -4.07
CA GLN A 92 13.51 5.53 -5.29
C GLN A 92 13.51 4.07 -5.79
N GLY A 93 14.67 3.42 -5.68
CA GLY A 93 14.83 2.01 -6.02
C GLY A 93 13.93 1.10 -5.19
N ALA A 94 13.87 1.32 -3.88
CA ALA A 94 13.00 0.59 -2.98
C ALA A 94 11.50 0.77 -3.33
N ALA A 95 11.09 2.01 -3.67
CA ALA A 95 9.72 2.28 -4.11
C ALA A 95 9.37 1.51 -5.40
N LEU A 96 10.27 1.52 -6.39
CA LEU A 96 10.09 0.81 -7.65
C LEU A 96 10.06 -0.71 -7.45
N ALA A 97 10.95 -1.28 -6.63
CA ALA A 97 10.93 -2.70 -6.30
C ALA A 97 9.60 -3.13 -5.68
N THR A 98 9.05 -2.30 -4.78
CA THR A 98 7.74 -2.54 -4.17
C THR A 98 6.62 -2.56 -5.21
N ILE A 99 6.59 -1.61 -6.15
CA ILE A 99 5.59 -1.56 -7.21
C ILE A 99 5.71 -2.77 -8.14
N ILE A 100 6.92 -3.14 -8.54
CA ILE A 100 7.16 -4.31 -9.39
C ILE A 100 6.67 -5.58 -8.69
N GLY A 101 6.98 -5.76 -7.41
CA GLY A 101 6.47 -6.88 -6.61
C GLY A 101 4.94 -6.94 -6.57
N GLN A 102 4.27 -5.79 -6.40
CA GLN A 102 2.80 -5.69 -6.42
C GLN A 102 2.22 -6.00 -7.80
N ILE A 103 2.83 -5.51 -8.87
CA ILE A 103 2.39 -5.78 -10.26
C ILE A 103 2.52 -7.27 -10.55
N VAL A 104 3.66 -7.88 -10.26
CA VAL A 104 3.88 -9.32 -10.49
C VAL A 104 2.90 -10.17 -9.70
N SER A 105 2.72 -9.88 -8.41
CA SER A 105 1.71 -10.56 -7.59
C SER A 105 0.30 -10.38 -8.17
N GLY A 106 -0.05 -9.17 -8.61
CA GLY A 106 -1.33 -8.87 -9.24
C GLY A 106 -1.54 -9.62 -10.57
N VAL A 107 -0.53 -9.74 -11.40
CA VAL A 107 -0.58 -10.51 -12.66
C VAL A 107 -0.77 -12.00 -12.38
N ILE A 108 -0.08 -12.55 -11.39
CA ILE A 108 -0.26 -13.95 -10.97
C ILE A 108 -1.69 -14.15 -10.43
N ALA A 109 -2.21 -13.21 -9.64
CA ALA A 109 -3.59 -13.26 -9.16
C ALA A 109 -4.60 -13.17 -10.30
N LEU A 110 -4.35 -12.33 -11.31
CA LEU A 110 -5.15 -12.24 -12.54
C LEU A 110 -5.14 -13.54 -13.34
N ALA A 111 -4.01 -14.24 -13.41
CA ALA A 111 -3.90 -15.53 -14.11
C ALA A 111 -4.76 -16.63 -13.46
N TYR A 112 -5.25 -16.43 -12.25
CA TYR A 112 -6.21 -17.33 -11.61
C TYR A 112 -7.64 -17.16 -12.14
N LEU A 113 -8.00 -16.00 -12.71
CA LEU A 113 -9.36 -15.70 -13.16
C LEU A 113 -10.00 -16.79 -14.06
N PRO A 114 -9.27 -17.39 -15.03
CA PRO A 114 -9.84 -18.46 -15.85
C PRO A 114 -10.11 -19.76 -15.07
N ARG A 115 -9.51 -19.92 -13.88
CA ARG A 115 -9.61 -21.13 -13.05
C ARG A 115 -10.67 -21.06 -11.97
N PHE A 116 -11.48 -19.98 -11.94
CA PHE A 116 -12.60 -19.88 -10.99
C PHE A 116 -13.51 -21.09 -11.12
N SER A 117 -13.67 -21.85 -10.03
CA SER A 117 -14.53 -23.04 -10.00
C SER A 117 -16.02 -22.70 -9.87
N HIS A 118 -16.34 -21.52 -9.32
CA HIS A 118 -17.72 -21.17 -8.99
C HIS A 118 -18.31 -20.02 -9.80
N PHE A 119 -17.52 -19.29 -10.59
CA PHE A 119 -18.01 -18.14 -11.35
C PHE A 119 -17.46 -18.11 -12.77
N ALA A 120 -18.35 -18.24 -13.75
CA ALA A 120 -18.03 -17.89 -15.14
C ALA A 120 -18.15 -16.37 -15.30
N ILE A 121 -17.03 -15.69 -15.56
CA ILE A 121 -17.03 -14.25 -15.82
C ILE A 121 -17.72 -14.01 -17.18
N ARG A 122 -19.00 -13.67 -17.15
CA ARG A 122 -19.74 -13.23 -18.34
C ARG A 122 -19.78 -11.71 -18.39
N LYS A 123 -19.61 -11.12 -19.57
CA LYS A 123 -19.70 -9.66 -19.80
C LYS A 123 -20.98 -9.03 -19.21
N LYS A 124 -22.06 -9.80 -19.07
CA LYS A 124 -23.33 -9.38 -18.46
C LYS A 124 -23.19 -8.98 -16.98
N TYR A 125 -22.20 -9.51 -16.25
CA TYR A 125 -21.98 -9.20 -14.83
C TYR A 125 -21.10 -7.97 -14.60
N LEU A 126 -20.49 -7.41 -15.65
CA LEU A 126 -19.72 -6.17 -15.58
C LEU A 126 -20.62 -4.91 -15.54
N GLN A 127 -21.93 -5.06 -15.58
CA GLN A 127 -22.84 -3.92 -15.42
C GLN A 127 -22.85 -3.45 -13.98
N LEU A 128 -22.41 -2.22 -13.78
CA LEU A 128 -22.38 -1.53 -12.50
C LEU A 128 -23.82 -1.22 -12.06
N LYS A 129 -24.35 -1.95 -11.08
CA LYS A 129 -25.67 -1.69 -10.49
C LYS A 129 -25.47 -0.96 -9.17
N TRP A 130 -26.13 0.18 -9.00
CA TRP A 130 -26.06 1.01 -7.79
C TRP A 130 -26.34 0.25 -6.49
N ARG A 131 -27.20 -0.75 -6.53
CA ARG A 131 -27.50 -1.60 -5.37
C ARG A 131 -26.26 -2.32 -4.84
N PHE A 132 -25.44 -2.90 -5.73
CA PHE A 132 -24.20 -3.56 -5.31
C PHE A 132 -23.16 -2.57 -4.75
N ILE A 133 -23.11 -1.34 -5.25
CA ILE A 133 -22.24 -0.30 -4.70
C ILE A 133 -22.65 0.01 -3.26
N GLY A 134 -23.96 0.14 -2.99
CA GLY A 134 -24.47 0.36 -1.63
C GLY A 134 -24.08 -0.76 -0.66
N ASP A 135 -24.20 -2.02 -1.09
CA ASP A 135 -23.82 -3.18 -0.28
C ASP A 135 -22.31 -3.22 -0.02
N ILE A 136 -21.49 -2.92 -1.02
CA ILE A 136 -20.02 -2.85 -0.87
C ILE A 136 -19.63 -1.74 0.10
N VAL A 137 -20.21 -0.55 -0.02
CA VAL A 137 -19.94 0.58 0.88
C VAL A 137 -20.34 0.22 2.31
N ARG A 138 -21.52 -0.38 2.50
CA ARG A 138 -22.00 -0.77 3.83
C ARG A 138 -21.08 -1.80 4.50
N LEU A 139 -20.61 -2.80 3.74
CA LEU A 139 -19.69 -3.82 4.24
C LEU A 139 -18.27 -3.27 4.46
N GLY A 140 -17.85 -2.30 3.66
CA GLY A 140 -16.53 -1.67 3.79
C GLY A 140 -16.44 -0.61 4.89
N PHE A 141 -17.57 -0.06 5.33
CA PHE A 141 -17.60 1.05 6.30
C PHE A 141 -16.92 0.73 7.64
N PRO A 142 -17.15 -0.43 8.29
CA PRO A 142 -16.43 -0.80 9.51
C PRO A 142 -14.92 -0.84 9.33
N SER A 143 -14.44 -1.41 8.20
CA SER A 143 -13.01 -1.44 7.87
C SER A 143 -12.44 -0.03 7.68
N LEU A 144 -13.20 0.86 7.05
CA LEU A 144 -12.81 2.27 6.87
C LEU A 144 -12.67 2.96 8.22
N CYS A 145 -13.60 2.77 9.15
CA CYS A 145 -13.52 3.34 10.49
C CYS A 145 -12.28 2.83 11.24
N THR A 146 -12.01 1.54 11.20
CA THR A 146 -10.83 0.94 11.84
C THR A 146 -9.52 1.49 11.25
N GLN A 147 -9.41 1.56 9.93
CA GLN A 147 -8.23 2.09 9.26
C GLN A 147 -8.02 3.58 9.53
N THR A 148 -9.11 4.36 9.58
CA THR A 148 -9.05 5.78 9.92
C THR A 148 -8.60 6.00 11.37
N ALA A 149 -9.11 5.20 12.31
CA ALA A 149 -8.67 5.25 13.70
C ALA A 149 -7.18 4.89 13.84
N THR A 150 -6.72 3.85 13.16
CA THR A 150 -5.29 3.47 13.13
C THR A 150 -4.43 4.58 12.54
N ALA A 151 -4.84 5.17 11.42
CA ALA A 151 -4.12 6.29 10.80
C ALA A 151 -4.07 7.52 11.72
N ALA A 152 -5.17 7.87 12.38
CA ALA A 152 -5.21 8.97 13.35
C ALA A 152 -4.25 8.72 14.52
N THR A 153 -4.23 7.52 15.07
CA THR A 153 -3.28 7.13 16.13
C THR A 153 -1.83 7.26 15.66
N GLN A 154 -1.50 6.79 14.45
CA GLN A 154 -0.15 6.94 13.89
C GLN A 154 0.25 8.40 13.71
N ILE A 155 -0.64 9.25 13.20
CA ILE A 155 -0.37 10.68 13.02
C ILE A 155 -0.09 11.35 14.37
N VAL A 156 -0.94 11.08 15.37
CA VAL A 156 -0.76 11.64 16.73
C VAL A 156 0.57 11.18 17.32
N MET A 157 0.86 9.88 17.26
CA MET A 157 2.10 9.32 17.79
C MET A 157 3.33 9.87 17.09
N ASN A 158 3.33 9.96 15.76
CA ASN A 158 4.45 10.54 15.00
C ASN A 158 4.70 12.02 15.40
N ASN A 159 3.63 12.80 15.53
CA ASN A 159 3.75 14.20 15.93
C ASN A 159 4.21 14.36 17.39
N LEU A 160 3.74 13.49 18.30
CA LEU A 160 4.22 13.46 19.69
C LEU A 160 5.70 13.06 19.76
N MET A 161 6.11 12.00 19.05
CA MET A 161 7.51 11.57 19.00
C MET A 161 8.41 12.65 18.39
N ARG A 162 7.92 13.38 17.39
CA ARG A 162 8.66 14.51 16.83
C ARG A 162 8.81 15.65 17.83
N LYS A 163 7.73 16.01 18.55
CA LYS A 163 7.72 17.14 19.49
C LYS A 163 8.52 16.83 20.76
N TYR A 164 8.29 15.68 21.36
CA TYR A 164 8.95 15.30 22.63
C TYR A 164 10.28 14.58 22.41
N GLY A 165 10.46 13.86 21.32
CA GLY A 165 11.72 13.23 20.97
C GLY A 165 12.84 14.24 20.70
N ALA A 166 12.51 15.43 20.19
CA ALA A 166 13.45 16.51 20.02
C ALA A 166 14.05 17.04 21.35
N ALA A 167 13.32 16.85 22.46
CA ALA A 167 13.77 17.24 23.80
C ALA A 167 14.60 16.15 24.50
N THR A 168 14.75 14.97 23.91
CA THR A 168 15.55 13.86 24.45
C THR A 168 16.95 13.82 23.84
N ILE A 169 17.89 13.20 24.56
CA ILE A 169 19.30 13.03 24.15
C ILE A 169 19.43 12.28 22.80
N TYR A 170 18.44 11.47 22.45
CA TYR A 170 18.44 10.62 21.25
C TYR A 170 17.89 11.31 19.99
N GLY A 171 17.26 12.48 20.12
CA GLY A 171 16.65 13.20 18.99
C GLY A 171 15.35 12.58 18.44
N SER A 172 14.63 13.36 17.65
CA SER A 172 13.32 12.96 17.10
C SER A 172 13.42 11.82 16.07
N GLU A 173 14.55 11.70 15.36
CA GLU A 173 14.70 10.72 14.27
C GLU A 173 14.84 9.29 14.79
N ILE A 174 15.60 9.13 15.89
CA ILE A 174 15.75 7.81 16.54
C ILE A 174 14.45 7.37 17.18
N ALA A 175 13.73 8.28 17.85
CA ALA A 175 12.44 7.98 18.46
C ALA A 175 11.40 7.53 17.42
N LEU A 176 11.31 8.22 16.26
CA LEU A 176 10.44 7.85 15.14
C LEU A 176 10.82 6.49 14.53
N SER A 177 12.12 6.22 14.37
CA SER A 177 12.61 4.95 13.82
C SER A 177 12.29 3.78 14.74
N CYS A 178 12.51 3.93 16.06
CA CYS A 178 12.15 2.91 17.04
C CYS A 178 10.64 2.64 17.06
N TYR A 179 9.82 3.70 17.02
CA TYR A 179 8.36 3.55 16.95
C TYR A 179 7.92 2.82 15.67
N GLY A 180 8.52 3.18 14.53
CA GLY A 180 8.23 2.51 13.25
C GLY A 180 8.59 1.02 13.24
N LEU A 181 9.65 0.62 13.94
CA LEU A 181 10.01 -0.79 14.13
C LEU A 181 9.04 -1.51 15.05
N MET A 182 8.65 -0.89 16.18
CA MET A 182 7.69 -1.48 17.13
C MET A 182 6.31 -1.72 16.52
N MET A 183 5.87 -0.87 15.57
CA MET A 183 4.57 -1.03 14.90
C MET A 183 4.56 -2.13 13.82
N LYS A 184 5.71 -2.72 13.47
CA LYS A 184 5.83 -3.81 12.50
C LYS A 184 5.91 -5.20 13.12
N ILE A 185 6.06 -5.28 14.43
CA ILE A 185 6.07 -6.53 15.22
C ILE A 185 4.66 -6.83 15.70
#